data_4e708bfe202592b887808af38e4c3321
#
_entry.id   4e708bfe202592b887808af38e4c3321
#
_cell.length_a   1.000
_cell.length_b   1.000
_cell.length_c   1.000
_cell.angle_alpha   90.00
_cell.angle_beta   90.00
_cell.angle_gamma   90.00
#
_symmetry.space_group_name_H-M   'P 1'
#
loop_
_entity.id
_entity.type
_entity.pdbx_description
1 polymer ?
#
loop_
_entity_poly.entity_id
_entity_poly.type
_entity_poly.pdbx_seq_one_letter_code
_entity_poly.pdbx_strand_id
1 'polypeptide(L)'
;MKIRKFKRNDLVEVANLVKRTYAKYNYKDGSKKAIQGYLNLYDPKKNLKRIKDWFFKDSIFYVAISKNKIIGVVRGNKKRIWNLYVDGSHHRKGIGQKLMAKFEKEAQLQGSKIIHLRSSLFAVPFYEKLDYKKTTGIRKSQLLFNLKYQPMAKILK
;
A
#
# COMPACT_ATOMS: atom_id res chain seq x y z
N MET A 1 -1.52 1.74 20.00
CA MET A 1 -1.65 1.35 18.59
C MET A 1 -1.99 -0.13 18.49
N LYS A 2 -2.93 -0.48 17.63
CA LYS A 2 -3.38 -1.87 17.41
C LYS A 2 -3.41 -2.16 15.93
N ILE A 3 -2.97 -3.37 15.52
CA ILE A 3 -3.09 -3.85 14.14
C ILE A 3 -4.15 -4.97 14.12
N ARG A 4 -5.13 -4.84 13.23
CA ARG A 4 -6.18 -5.85 13.03
C ARG A 4 -6.52 -6.02 11.56
N LYS A 5 -7.25 -7.08 11.24
CA LYS A 5 -7.79 -7.28 9.90
C LYS A 5 -8.77 -6.15 9.52
N PHE A 6 -8.77 -5.80 8.25
CA PHE A 6 -9.72 -4.86 7.65
C PHE A 6 -11.15 -5.34 7.82
N LYS A 7 -12.06 -4.41 8.04
CA LYS A 7 -13.51 -4.64 8.05
C LYS A 7 -14.16 -3.79 6.96
N ARG A 8 -15.29 -4.22 6.46
CA ARG A 8 -16.01 -3.48 5.39
C ARG A 8 -16.29 -2.01 5.74
N ASN A 9 -16.60 -1.75 7.01
CA ASN A 9 -16.83 -0.38 7.50
C ASN A 9 -15.59 0.52 7.50
N ASP A 10 -14.40 -0.04 7.34
CA ASP A 10 -13.15 0.72 7.25
C ASP A 10 -12.91 1.32 5.86
N LEU A 11 -13.69 0.92 4.85
CA LEU A 11 -13.40 1.19 3.45
C LEU A 11 -13.15 2.67 3.15
N VAL A 12 -14.06 3.53 3.58
CA VAL A 12 -13.98 4.97 3.29
C VAL A 12 -12.76 5.59 3.97
N GLU A 13 -12.54 5.24 5.23
CA GLU A 13 -11.39 5.77 6.00
C GLU A 13 -10.07 5.30 5.40
N VAL A 14 -9.97 4.03 4.99
CA VAL A 14 -8.77 3.49 4.32
C VAL A 14 -8.55 4.17 2.97
N ALA A 15 -9.57 4.31 2.14
CA ALA A 15 -9.45 4.96 0.83
C ALA A 15 -8.97 6.42 0.99
N ASN A 16 -9.50 7.14 1.95
CA ASN A 16 -9.07 8.51 2.25
C ASN A 16 -7.64 8.56 2.78
N LEU A 17 -7.21 7.59 3.59
CA LEU A 17 -5.82 7.48 4.04
C LEU A 17 -4.87 7.29 2.85
N VAL A 18 -5.18 6.36 1.94
CA VAL A 18 -4.39 6.13 0.73
C VAL A 18 -4.28 7.43 -0.08
N LYS A 19 -5.41 8.08 -0.33
CA LYS A 19 -5.49 9.30 -1.11
C LYS A 19 -4.62 10.42 -0.54
N ARG A 20 -4.79 10.78 0.73
CA ARG A 20 -4.03 11.88 1.33
C ARG A 20 -2.54 11.59 1.48
N THR A 21 -2.18 10.33 1.75
CA THR A 21 -0.78 9.93 1.89
C THR A 21 -0.07 9.93 0.54
N TYR A 22 -0.72 9.40 -0.49
CA TYR A 22 -0.19 9.43 -1.85
C TYR A 22 0.06 10.87 -2.31
N ALA A 23 -0.91 11.75 -2.14
CA ALA A 23 -0.80 13.15 -2.53
C ALA A 23 0.40 13.85 -1.87
N LYS A 24 0.67 13.55 -0.61
CA LYS A 24 1.73 14.19 0.17
C LYS A 24 3.13 13.70 -0.18
N TYR A 25 3.29 12.39 -0.40
CA TYR A 25 4.62 11.78 -0.50
C TYR A 25 5.00 11.28 -1.89
N ASN A 26 4.04 11.01 -2.75
CA ASN A 26 4.29 10.37 -4.05
C ASN A 26 4.24 11.34 -5.24
N TYR A 27 4.32 12.64 -4.99
CA TYR A 27 4.20 13.67 -6.02
C TYR A 27 5.30 13.61 -7.10
N LYS A 28 6.43 12.93 -6.84
CA LYS A 28 7.51 12.74 -7.81
C LYS A 28 7.29 11.55 -8.75
N ASP A 29 6.26 10.76 -8.54
CA ASP A 29 6.00 9.56 -9.35
C ASP A 29 5.47 9.90 -10.76
N GLY A 30 5.00 11.13 -10.98
CA GLY A 30 4.51 11.54 -12.29
C GLY A 30 4.05 13.00 -12.34
N SER A 31 3.35 13.35 -13.43
CA SER A 31 2.77 14.67 -13.62
C SER A 31 1.66 14.95 -12.60
N LYS A 32 1.33 16.24 -12.41
CA LYS A 32 0.17 16.62 -11.56
C LYS A 32 -1.13 15.96 -12.03
N LYS A 33 -1.33 15.86 -13.34
CA LYS A 33 -2.50 15.21 -13.93
C LYS A 33 -2.53 13.71 -13.62
N ALA A 34 -1.40 13.03 -13.73
CA ALA A 34 -1.28 11.61 -13.39
C ALA A 34 -1.53 11.35 -11.90
N ILE A 35 -0.95 12.17 -11.01
CA ILE A 35 -1.20 12.10 -9.57
C ILE A 35 -2.69 12.29 -9.27
N GLN A 36 -3.32 13.32 -9.85
CA GLN A 36 -4.75 13.56 -9.66
C GLN A 36 -5.60 12.39 -10.15
N GLY A 37 -5.21 11.75 -11.27
CA GLY A 37 -5.85 10.54 -11.76
C GLY A 37 -5.83 9.41 -10.72
N TYR A 38 -4.69 9.18 -10.10
CA TYR A 38 -4.55 8.18 -9.02
C TYR A 38 -5.42 8.53 -7.81
N LEU A 39 -5.40 9.79 -7.37
CA LEU A 39 -6.23 10.25 -6.25
C LEU A 39 -7.72 10.04 -6.52
N ASN A 40 -8.17 10.28 -7.76
CA ASN A 40 -9.56 10.06 -8.14
C ASN A 40 -9.95 8.58 -8.06
N LEU A 41 -9.04 7.65 -8.38
CA LEU A 41 -9.31 6.21 -8.26
C LEU A 41 -9.60 5.79 -6.83
N TYR A 42 -8.97 6.43 -5.85
CA TYR A 42 -9.16 6.14 -4.42
C TYR A 42 -10.13 7.10 -3.72
N ASP A 43 -10.82 7.95 -4.49
CA ASP A 43 -11.82 8.86 -3.93
C ASP A 43 -13.17 8.13 -3.78
N PRO A 44 -13.64 7.89 -2.53
CA PRO A 44 -14.91 7.18 -2.31
C PRO A 44 -16.12 7.90 -2.92
N LYS A 45 -16.05 9.23 -3.07
CA LYS A 45 -17.12 10.02 -3.68
C LYS A 45 -17.22 9.79 -5.19
N LYS A 46 -16.10 9.44 -5.85
CA LYS A 46 -16.02 9.28 -7.31
C LYS A 46 -16.04 7.82 -7.76
N ASN A 47 -15.45 6.92 -6.99
CA ASN A 47 -15.18 5.54 -7.42
C ASN A 47 -15.49 4.49 -6.34
N LEU A 48 -16.54 4.68 -5.57
CA LEU A 48 -16.88 3.77 -4.45
C LEU A 48 -17.01 2.31 -4.89
N LYS A 49 -17.70 2.03 -6.01
CA LYS A 49 -17.89 0.66 -6.51
C LYS A 49 -16.55 -0.01 -6.84
N ARG A 50 -15.65 0.70 -7.52
CA ARG A 50 -14.33 0.18 -7.89
C ARG A 50 -13.49 -0.12 -6.63
N ILE A 51 -13.52 0.79 -5.65
CA ILE A 51 -12.81 0.61 -4.38
C ILE A 51 -13.33 -0.62 -3.65
N LYS A 52 -14.65 -0.81 -3.59
CA LYS A 52 -15.26 -2.03 -3.03
C LYS A 52 -14.77 -3.28 -3.74
N ASP A 53 -14.80 -3.28 -5.08
CA ASP A 53 -14.36 -4.43 -5.88
C ASP A 53 -12.90 -4.77 -5.62
N TRP A 54 -12.03 -3.77 -5.45
CA TRP A 54 -10.62 -4.00 -5.14
C TRP A 54 -10.42 -4.51 -3.72
N PHE A 55 -10.96 -3.79 -2.74
CA PHE A 55 -10.68 -4.05 -1.33
C PHE A 55 -11.26 -5.38 -0.86
N PHE A 56 -12.44 -5.75 -1.34
CA PHE A 56 -13.11 -6.97 -0.89
C PHE A 56 -12.57 -8.25 -1.53
N LYS A 57 -11.73 -8.15 -2.56
CA LYS A 57 -11.04 -9.28 -3.18
C LYS A 57 -9.71 -9.63 -2.52
N ASP A 58 -9.16 -8.73 -1.71
CA ASP A 58 -7.85 -8.94 -1.10
C ASP A 58 -7.90 -10.09 -0.09
N SER A 59 -6.96 -11.02 -0.20
CA SER A 59 -6.84 -12.13 0.76
C SER A 59 -6.05 -11.76 2.00
N ILE A 60 -5.29 -10.66 1.96
CA ILE A 60 -4.51 -10.12 3.08
C ILE A 60 -4.76 -8.63 3.18
N PHE A 61 -5.31 -8.20 4.31
CA PHE A 61 -5.65 -6.79 4.50
C PHE A 61 -5.66 -6.45 5.99
N TYR A 62 -4.69 -5.63 6.41
CA TYR A 62 -4.54 -5.17 7.79
C TYR A 62 -4.58 -3.66 7.89
N VAL A 63 -5.10 -3.16 8.98
CA VAL A 63 -5.12 -1.74 9.34
C VAL A 63 -4.47 -1.53 10.70
N ALA A 64 -3.75 -0.44 10.84
CA ALA A 64 -3.20 0.03 12.11
C ALA A 64 -4.09 1.16 12.65
N ILE A 65 -4.45 1.06 13.92
CA ILE A 65 -5.39 1.97 14.58
C ILE A 65 -4.72 2.61 15.77
N SER A 66 -4.89 3.91 15.92
CA SER A 66 -4.50 4.67 17.09
C SER A 66 -5.60 5.68 17.40
N LYS A 67 -6.00 5.78 18.68
CA LYS A 67 -7.07 6.70 19.13
C LYS A 67 -8.33 6.61 18.26
N ASN A 68 -8.77 5.39 17.99
CA ASN A 68 -9.95 5.07 17.16
C ASN A 68 -9.88 5.55 15.70
N LYS A 69 -8.68 5.88 15.20
CA LYS A 69 -8.48 6.27 13.79
C LYS A 69 -7.56 5.29 13.10
N ILE A 70 -7.81 5.03 11.83
CA ILE A 70 -6.93 4.26 10.98
C ILE A 70 -5.76 5.15 10.57
N ILE A 71 -4.56 4.74 10.96
CA ILE A 71 -3.31 5.48 10.73
C ILE A 71 -2.37 4.75 9.78
N GLY A 72 -2.70 3.53 9.38
CA GLY A 72 -1.89 2.76 8.45
C GLY A 72 -2.69 1.62 7.85
N VAL A 73 -2.24 1.16 6.68
CA VAL A 73 -2.87 0.08 5.93
C VAL A 73 -1.82 -0.70 5.15
N VAL A 74 -2.00 -2.02 5.08
CA VAL A 74 -1.33 -2.89 4.11
C VAL A 74 -2.36 -3.84 3.51
N ARG A 75 -2.37 -3.98 2.19
CA ARG A 75 -3.31 -4.88 1.52
C ARG A 75 -2.72 -5.52 0.27
N GLY A 76 -3.25 -6.66 -0.07
CA GLY A 76 -2.89 -7.40 -1.27
C GLY A 76 -3.32 -8.86 -1.19
N ASN A 77 -2.56 -9.70 -1.85
CA ASN A 77 -2.71 -11.16 -1.80
C ASN A 77 -1.36 -11.81 -1.44
N LYS A 78 -1.34 -13.13 -1.30
CA LYS A 78 -0.14 -13.83 -0.86
C LYS A 78 1.10 -13.63 -1.74
N LYS A 79 0.94 -13.15 -2.98
CA LYS A 79 2.05 -12.93 -3.92
C LYS A 79 2.43 -11.47 -4.08
N ARG A 80 1.52 -10.53 -3.75
CA ARG A 80 1.71 -9.12 -4.09
C ARG A 80 1.09 -8.18 -3.08
N ILE A 81 1.83 -7.14 -2.74
CA ILE A 81 1.32 -5.99 -1.99
C ILE A 81 0.84 -4.94 -3.00
N TRP A 82 -0.40 -4.49 -2.82
CA TRP A 82 -0.99 -3.41 -3.63
C TRP A 82 -0.81 -2.05 -2.99
N ASN A 83 -1.04 -1.94 -1.68
CA ASN A 83 -0.87 -0.70 -0.94
C ASN A 83 -0.19 -0.96 0.40
N LEU A 84 0.73 -0.08 0.76
CA LEU A 84 1.22 0.13 2.12
C LEU A 84 1.31 1.63 2.32
N TYR A 85 0.49 2.16 3.20
CA TYR A 85 0.51 3.58 3.55
C TYR A 85 0.39 3.77 5.05
N VAL A 86 1.15 4.72 5.57
CA VAL A 86 1.08 5.16 6.97
C VAL A 86 0.90 6.67 6.97
N ASP A 87 -0.05 7.16 7.77
CA ASP A 87 -0.29 8.58 7.95
C ASP A 87 1.02 9.30 8.30
N GLY A 88 1.26 10.44 7.66
CA GLY A 88 2.53 11.15 7.79
C GLY A 88 2.88 11.56 9.22
N SER A 89 1.89 11.91 10.04
CA SER A 89 2.09 12.23 11.46
C SER A 89 2.57 11.04 12.30
N HIS A 90 2.49 9.84 11.74
CA HIS A 90 2.88 8.59 12.39
C HIS A 90 4.09 7.91 11.73
N HIS A 91 4.77 8.59 10.80
CA HIS A 91 5.98 8.07 10.19
C HIS A 91 7.12 7.89 11.20
N ARG A 92 8.05 7.00 10.89
CA ARG A 92 9.24 6.67 11.71
C ARG A 92 8.94 6.15 13.11
N LYS A 93 7.75 5.63 13.32
CA LYS A 93 7.32 4.98 14.58
C LYS A 93 7.22 3.45 14.46
N GLY A 94 7.77 2.88 13.37
CA GLY A 94 7.78 1.44 13.14
C GLY A 94 6.44 0.84 12.69
N ILE A 95 5.43 1.66 12.40
CA ILE A 95 4.09 1.16 12.03
C ILE A 95 4.11 0.43 10.70
N GLY A 96 4.77 1.00 9.68
CA GLY A 96 4.92 0.34 8.39
C GLY A 96 5.63 -1.00 8.50
N GLN A 97 6.69 -1.07 9.29
CA GLN A 97 7.42 -2.31 9.54
C GLN A 97 6.54 -3.38 10.21
N LYS A 98 5.72 -2.98 11.18
CA LYS A 98 4.80 -3.90 11.86
C LYS A 98 3.68 -4.39 10.93
N LEU A 99 3.16 -3.52 10.07
CA LEU A 99 2.19 -3.89 9.04
C LEU A 99 2.78 -4.90 8.06
N MET A 100 4.02 -4.65 7.60
CA MET A 100 4.73 -5.55 6.70
C MET A 100 4.97 -6.92 7.35
N ALA A 101 5.39 -6.96 8.60
CA ALA A 101 5.58 -8.22 9.34
C ALA A 101 4.29 -9.04 9.42
N LYS A 102 3.15 -8.39 9.67
CA LYS A 102 1.83 -9.05 9.66
C LYS A 102 1.48 -9.60 8.27
N PHE A 103 1.70 -8.79 7.23
CA PHE A 103 1.43 -9.19 5.86
C PHE A 103 2.29 -10.41 5.45
N GLU A 104 3.59 -10.34 5.69
CA GLU A 104 4.54 -11.40 5.33
C GLU A 104 4.21 -12.72 6.05
N LYS A 105 3.89 -12.65 7.34
CA LYS A 105 3.48 -13.82 8.11
C LYS A 105 2.22 -14.47 7.52
N GLU A 106 1.21 -13.68 7.21
CA GLU A 106 -0.03 -14.18 6.62
C GLU A 106 0.22 -14.76 5.22
N ALA A 107 1.04 -14.11 4.41
CA ALA A 107 1.42 -14.62 3.09
C ALA A 107 2.13 -15.99 3.19
N GLN A 108 3.03 -16.16 4.15
CA GLN A 108 3.69 -17.44 4.41
C GLN A 108 2.70 -18.52 4.84
N LEU A 109 1.76 -18.19 5.72
CA LEU A 109 0.70 -19.11 6.13
C LEU A 109 -0.17 -19.55 4.95
N GLN A 110 -0.35 -18.69 3.95
CA GLN A 110 -1.03 -19.00 2.70
C GLN A 110 -0.13 -19.71 1.67
N GLY A 111 1.10 -20.09 2.04
CA GLY A 111 2.02 -20.87 1.21
C GLY A 111 2.90 -20.04 0.28
N SER A 112 2.99 -18.73 0.46
CA SER A 112 3.86 -17.90 -0.38
C SER A 112 5.32 -18.03 0.02
N LYS A 113 6.20 -18.07 -0.99
CA LYS A 113 7.65 -18.06 -0.81
C LYS A 113 8.29 -16.75 -1.26
N ILE A 114 7.56 -15.92 -1.99
CA ILE A 114 8.05 -14.66 -2.50
C ILE A 114 6.90 -13.63 -2.54
N ILE A 115 7.21 -12.39 -2.19
CA ILE A 115 6.27 -11.27 -2.29
C ILE A 115 6.84 -10.25 -3.27
N HIS A 116 6.01 -9.82 -4.21
CA HIS A 116 6.30 -8.75 -5.15
C HIS A 116 5.56 -7.47 -4.75
N LEU A 117 6.16 -6.33 -5.08
CA LEU A 117 5.50 -5.03 -4.96
C LEU A 117 6.01 -4.04 -6.00
N ARG A 118 5.25 -2.99 -6.20
CA ARG A 118 5.61 -1.83 -7.01
C ARG A 118 5.74 -0.64 -6.06
N SER A 119 6.99 -0.32 -5.71
CA SER A 119 7.25 0.77 -4.78
C SER A 119 7.09 2.13 -5.45
N SER A 120 6.43 3.08 -4.77
CA SER A 120 6.62 4.49 -5.10
C SER A 120 8.10 4.84 -4.98
N LEU A 121 8.54 5.87 -5.70
CA LEU A 121 9.96 6.28 -5.64
C LEU A 121 10.35 6.71 -4.22
N PHE A 122 9.43 7.34 -3.50
CA PHE A 122 9.63 7.76 -2.10
C PHE A 122 9.91 6.60 -1.15
N ALA A 123 9.24 5.46 -1.33
CA ALA A 123 9.27 4.35 -0.38
C ALA A 123 10.37 3.31 -0.62
N VAL A 124 11.13 3.43 -1.70
CA VAL A 124 12.21 2.45 -2.03
C VAL A 124 13.16 2.20 -0.86
N PRO A 125 13.73 3.22 -0.17
CA PRO A 125 14.64 2.98 0.95
C PRO A 125 13.98 2.23 2.10
N PHE A 126 12.70 2.45 2.34
CA PHE A 126 11.94 1.73 3.37
C PHE A 126 11.91 0.22 3.07
N TYR A 127 11.57 -0.15 1.85
CA TYR A 127 11.50 -1.56 1.45
C TYR A 127 12.88 -2.21 1.42
N GLU A 128 13.92 -1.50 1.00
CA GLU A 128 15.29 -2.03 1.02
C GLU A 128 15.73 -2.41 2.44
N LYS A 129 15.35 -1.64 3.45
CA LYS A 129 15.61 -1.98 4.86
C LYS A 129 14.88 -3.23 5.34
N LEU A 130 13.82 -3.64 4.65
CA LEU A 130 13.07 -4.86 4.94
C LEU A 130 13.49 -6.04 4.04
N ASP A 131 14.65 -5.94 3.39
CA ASP A 131 15.23 -6.96 2.51
C ASP A 131 14.47 -7.17 1.19
N TYR A 132 13.63 -6.21 0.78
CA TYR A 132 13.11 -6.18 -0.58
C TYR A 132 14.21 -5.69 -1.52
N LYS A 133 14.36 -6.37 -2.66
CA LYS A 133 15.38 -6.04 -3.66
C LYS A 133 14.72 -5.60 -4.96
N LYS A 134 15.34 -4.64 -5.64
CA LYS A 134 14.93 -4.24 -6.98
C LYS A 134 15.05 -5.42 -7.94
N THR A 135 14.00 -5.70 -8.68
CA THR A 135 14.00 -6.78 -9.68
C THR A 135 14.38 -6.29 -11.06
N THR A 136 14.08 -5.03 -11.36
CA THR A 136 14.42 -4.33 -12.62
C THR A 136 14.66 -2.86 -12.30
N GLY A 137 14.92 -2.03 -13.32
CA GLY A 137 14.93 -0.58 -13.18
C GLY A 137 13.52 0.01 -13.00
N ILE A 138 13.46 1.33 -12.83
CA ILE A 138 12.21 2.09 -12.71
C ILE A 138 11.35 1.89 -13.97
N ARG A 139 10.05 1.66 -13.76
CA ARG A 139 9.05 1.48 -14.83
C ARG A 139 7.93 2.50 -14.72
N LYS A 140 7.15 2.62 -15.78
CA LYS A 140 5.92 3.43 -15.82
C LYS A 140 4.71 2.50 -15.93
N SER A 141 3.68 2.75 -15.15
CA SER A 141 2.44 1.98 -15.21
C SER A 141 1.52 2.53 -16.28
N GLN A 142 1.37 1.82 -17.39
CA GLN A 142 0.46 2.23 -18.47
C GLN A 142 -1.00 2.30 -18.00
N LEU A 143 -1.41 1.43 -17.07
CA LEU A 143 -2.75 1.39 -16.51
C LEU A 143 -3.01 2.49 -15.48
N LEU A 144 -1.97 3.07 -14.89
CA LEU A 144 -2.05 4.11 -13.87
C LEU A 144 -1.37 5.40 -14.35
N PHE A 145 -1.82 5.93 -15.49
CA PHE A 145 -1.45 7.27 -15.97
C PHE A 145 0.06 7.47 -16.17
N ASN A 146 0.81 6.40 -16.48
CA ASN A 146 2.26 6.40 -16.61
C ASN A 146 3.01 6.80 -15.32
N LEU A 147 2.39 6.62 -14.16
CA LEU A 147 3.07 6.82 -12.90
C LEU A 147 4.28 5.90 -12.78
N LYS A 148 5.39 6.46 -12.30
CA LYS A 148 6.64 5.73 -12.10
C LYS A 148 6.56 4.85 -10.87
N TYR A 149 7.21 3.70 -10.93
CA TYR A 149 7.35 2.80 -9.79
C TYR A 149 8.62 1.98 -9.89
N GLN A 150 9.10 1.49 -8.76
CA GLN A 150 10.23 0.57 -8.68
C GLN A 150 9.71 -0.83 -8.37
N PRO A 151 9.84 -1.80 -9.31
CA PRO A 151 9.52 -3.20 -9.00
C PRO A 151 10.50 -3.75 -7.97
N MET A 152 9.99 -4.41 -6.95
CA MET A 152 10.78 -5.02 -5.89
C MET A 152 10.17 -6.37 -5.48
N ALA A 153 11.01 -7.24 -4.91
CA ALA A 153 10.57 -8.53 -4.38
C ALA A 153 11.41 -8.95 -3.17
N LYS A 154 10.81 -9.80 -2.34
CA LYS A 154 11.49 -10.42 -1.20
C LYS A 154 11.18 -11.91 -1.16
N ILE A 155 12.21 -12.72 -1.00
CA ILE A 155 12.06 -14.14 -0.72
C ILE A 155 11.79 -14.30 0.78
N LEU A 156 10.69 -14.96 1.11
CA LEU A 156 10.31 -15.24 2.50
C LEU A 156 11.06 -16.48 2.99
N LYS A 157 11.56 -16.40 4.19
CA LYS A 157 12.32 -17.51 4.81
C LYS A 157 11.46 -18.33 5.76
#